data_0b64bc907ac8ab312244972cd2e9fc58
#
_entry.id   0b64bc907ac8ab312244972cd2e9fc58
#
_cell.length_a   1.000
_cell.length_b   1.000
_cell.length_c   1.000
_cell.angle_alpha   90.00
_cell.angle_beta   90.00
_cell.angle_gamma   90.00
#
_symmetry.space_group_name_H-M   'P 1'
#
loop_
_entity.id
_entity.type
_entity.pdbx_description
1 polymer ?
#
loop_
_entity_poly.entity_id
_entity_poly.type
_entity_poly.pdbx_seq_one_letter_code
_entity_poly.pdbx_strand_id
1 'polypeptide(L)'
;IFGKQITIDNSFKQLEIYSTLNKHKNNTQDSIFKININNTTAENKQLYISIINPTIDKIEIIDNNKSTILGDATLFKKRVFKHSNFIYPIELNVNESRQLYIKIHKQWEPLAFTIKLDTENSFIKHSNHDNIFLGFFLGIFFMFLMLLMCFYIFSRSNYFILYAVINIFSLIFYFLYTGIGYQYIWSFSVLAQKYIIIVAIVGYFYSHILFIKSFFTSQFKKISYQTILNTILVICLVFSAVLLILQIIKTPYFISFNAFYNTICILFCIYTISVFSLSFYAFNESKRREILWIAVTMLLHIFNWFIFVNTIYGRLEILNKISNFQLFNSSIFVSQINLILTLIELFIICIFVVYNYHFLVRKNNLSYKRLDYLQKRNINTFVLGQEEEREKITDSINNTLKIDIENLQSKIEQFQQFSDENKVIPTVLKDLNNTLQDLKNITSNYVTPDLQNMYYNELIYTSTDKLNAEKNVSYIFDTIKDDFKLNAISNAHIYRICQELSNNIFKHANATEVTIQSKIDQQDLILKFIDNGKGFIEKDQKGIGLLNIESRINSMNGNIYFLSNEKRGTIIHIILTIKDII
;
A
#
# COMPACT_ATOMS: atom_id res chain seq x y z
N ILE A 1 -40.36 7.86 -30.36
CA ILE A 1 -40.80 8.65 -29.19
C ILE A 1 -40.06 8.05 -27.97
N PHE A 2 -38.73 8.22 -27.88
CA PHE A 2 -37.98 7.67 -26.75
C PHE A 2 -37.63 8.80 -25.78
N GLY A 3 -37.94 8.61 -24.50
CA GLY A 3 -37.42 9.43 -23.40
C GLY A 3 -38.10 10.79 -23.16
N LYS A 4 -39.36 10.95 -23.54
CA LYS A 4 -40.15 12.17 -23.31
C LYS A 4 -41.19 11.89 -22.21
N GLN A 5 -40.87 12.25 -20.99
CA GLN A 5 -41.77 12.07 -19.87
C GLN A 5 -42.17 13.42 -19.30
N ILE A 6 -43.49 13.59 -19.09
CA ILE A 6 -44.03 14.75 -18.41
C ILE A 6 -44.61 14.24 -17.11
N THR A 7 -44.03 14.67 -16.00
CA THR A 7 -44.54 14.35 -14.67
C THR A 7 -45.17 15.59 -14.05
N ILE A 8 -46.36 15.42 -13.47
CA ILE A 8 -47.15 16.46 -12.86
C ILE A 8 -47.30 16.13 -11.38
N ASP A 9 -47.17 17.13 -10.53
CA ASP A 9 -47.46 17.00 -9.12
C ASP A 9 -48.95 16.64 -8.96
N ASN A 10 -49.29 15.67 -8.10
CA ASN A 10 -50.64 15.16 -7.85
C ASN A 10 -51.63 16.24 -7.39
N SER A 11 -51.16 17.44 -7.06
CA SER A 11 -51.99 18.58 -6.69
C SER A 11 -52.68 19.27 -7.88
N PHE A 12 -52.31 18.93 -9.14
CA PHE A 12 -52.88 19.52 -10.36
C PHE A 12 -53.56 18.45 -11.22
N LYS A 13 -54.86 18.36 -11.17
CA LYS A 13 -55.64 17.33 -11.91
C LYS A 13 -56.00 17.65 -13.35
N GLN A 14 -55.70 18.84 -13.87
CA GLN A 14 -56.06 19.23 -15.25
C GLN A 14 -54.90 19.85 -15.98
N LEU A 15 -54.15 19.01 -16.67
CA LEU A 15 -53.13 19.45 -17.65
C LEU A 15 -53.42 18.77 -19.00
N GLU A 16 -53.85 19.53 -19.97
CA GLU A 16 -53.93 19.06 -21.35
C GLU A 16 -52.60 19.32 -22.05
N ILE A 17 -51.91 18.23 -22.42
CA ILE A 17 -50.61 18.30 -23.11
C ILE A 17 -50.75 17.79 -24.53
N TYR A 18 -50.61 18.67 -25.48
CA TYR A 18 -50.53 18.32 -26.88
C TYR A 18 -49.09 18.40 -27.37
N SER A 19 -48.49 17.27 -27.79
CA SER A 19 -47.16 17.26 -28.43
C SER A 19 -47.32 17.10 -29.93
N THR A 20 -46.94 18.10 -30.71
CA THR A 20 -46.77 17.98 -32.15
C THR A 20 -45.31 17.74 -32.46
N LEU A 21 -44.99 16.56 -32.98
CA LEU A 21 -43.63 16.21 -33.46
C LEU A 21 -43.51 16.57 -34.94
N ASN A 22 -42.85 17.67 -35.25
CA ASN A 22 -42.38 17.91 -36.60
C ASN A 22 -40.97 17.32 -36.79
N LYS A 23 -40.87 16.19 -37.50
CA LYS A 23 -39.63 15.64 -37.97
C LYS A 23 -39.13 16.47 -39.15
N HIS A 24 -38.21 17.39 -38.95
CA HIS A 24 -37.47 17.98 -40.06
C HIS A 24 -36.31 17.04 -40.49
N LYS A 25 -36.08 16.96 -41.81
CA LYS A 25 -35.18 16.05 -42.50
C LYS A 25 -33.68 16.27 -42.26
N ASN A 26 -33.28 17.27 -41.48
CA ASN A 26 -31.90 17.56 -41.14
C ASN A 26 -31.57 16.97 -39.76
N ASN A 27 -30.33 16.57 -39.52
CA ASN A 27 -29.77 15.92 -38.34
C ASN A 27 -30.03 16.60 -36.98
N THR A 28 -30.91 17.58 -36.91
CA THR A 28 -31.33 18.29 -35.69
C THR A 28 -32.65 17.72 -35.19
N GLN A 29 -32.71 17.44 -33.91
CA GLN A 29 -33.93 16.97 -33.24
C GLN A 29 -34.64 18.19 -32.63
N ASP A 30 -35.61 18.74 -33.34
CA ASP A 30 -36.50 19.76 -32.81
C ASP A 30 -37.77 19.13 -32.28
N SER A 31 -38.20 19.55 -31.09
CA SER A 31 -39.46 19.14 -30.50
C SER A 31 -40.19 20.37 -29.99
N ILE A 32 -41.47 20.49 -30.34
CA ILE A 32 -42.32 21.57 -29.87
C ILE A 32 -43.40 20.97 -28.98
N PHE A 33 -43.56 21.53 -27.82
CA PHE A 33 -44.59 21.15 -26.83
C PHE A 33 -45.49 22.33 -26.58
N LYS A 34 -46.80 22.08 -26.57
CA LYS A 34 -47.81 23.02 -26.11
C LYS A 34 -48.29 22.58 -24.76
N ILE A 35 -48.20 23.45 -23.76
CA ILE A 35 -48.62 23.20 -22.40
C ILE A 35 -49.69 24.22 -22.04
N ASN A 36 -50.89 23.75 -21.69
CA ASN A 36 -51.97 24.59 -21.16
C ASN A 36 -51.99 24.37 -19.64
N ILE A 37 -51.92 25.45 -18.87
CA ILE A 37 -51.96 25.40 -17.41
C ILE A 37 -53.15 26.25 -16.95
N ASN A 38 -54.06 25.66 -16.21
CA ASN A 38 -55.23 26.34 -15.66
C ASN A 38 -55.15 26.37 -14.14
N ASN A 39 -55.16 27.57 -13.56
CA ASN A 39 -55.25 27.72 -12.11
C ASN A 39 -56.74 27.69 -11.69
N THR A 40 -57.19 26.55 -11.21
CA THR A 40 -58.57 26.38 -10.70
C THR A 40 -58.69 26.64 -9.22
N THR A 41 -57.63 27.12 -8.55
CA THR A 41 -57.64 27.41 -7.12
C THR A 41 -58.06 28.85 -6.85
N ALA A 42 -58.53 29.11 -5.60
CA ALA A 42 -58.92 30.44 -5.13
C ALA A 42 -57.71 31.37 -4.79
N GLU A 43 -56.49 30.91 -5.05
CA GLU A 43 -55.25 31.66 -4.71
C GLU A 43 -54.34 31.80 -5.93
N ASN A 44 -53.55 32.87 -5.93
CA ASN A 44 -52.45 32.99 -6.90
C ASN A 44 -51.42 31.88 -6.64
N LYS A 45 -50.95 31.24 -7.71
CA LYS A 45 -49.99 30.14 -7.63
C LYS A 45 -48.70 30.48 -8.38
N GLN A 46 -47.58 30.28 -7.69
CA GLN A 46 -46.29 30.29 -8.30
C GLN A 46 -45.88 28.85 -8.66
N LEU A 47 -45.62 28.60 -9.92
CA LEU A 47 -45.28 27.31 -10.46
C LEU A 47 -43.90 27.35 -11.10
N TYR A 48 -43.21 26.23 -11.07
CA TYR A 48 -41.89 26.06 -11.67
C TYR A 48 -41.95 24.95 -12.72
N ILE A 49 -41.69 25.33 -14.00
CA ILE A 49 -41.45 24.35 -15.07
C ILE A 49 -39.99 23.97 -15.02
N SER A 50 -39.70 22.73 -14.67
CA SER A 50 -38.35 22.17 -14.63
C SER A 50 -38.13 21.29 -15.84
N ILE A 51 -37.18 21.65 -16.72
CA ILE A 51 -36.76 20.82 -17.86
C ILE A 51 -35.44 20.16 -17.44
N ILE A 52 -35.55 18.85 -17.14
CA ILE A 52 -34.46 18.05 -16.58
C ILE A 52 -33.69 17.44 -17.75
N ASN A 53 -32.64 18.03 -18.09
CA ASN A 53 -31.48 17.61 -18.89
C ASN A 53 -30.58 18.84 -19.08
N PRO A 54 -29.50 19.01 -18.33
CA PRO A 54 -28.68 20.21 -18.37
C PRO A 54 -27.82 20.35 -19.64
N THR A 55 -27.82 19.34 -20.50
CA THR A 55 -27.04 19.34 -21.77
C THR A 55 -27.86 19.71 -23.01
N ILE A 56 -29.04 20.29 -22.85
CA ILE A 56 -29.85 20.77 -24.00
C ILE A 56 -29.25 22.05 -24.56
N ASP A 57 -28.95 22.07 -25.86
CA ASP A 57 -28.30 23.20 -26.51
C ASP A 57 -29.15 24.50 -26.47
N LYS A 58 -30.45 24.40 -26.83
CA LYS A 58 -31.36 25.55 -26.83
C LYS A 58 -32.79 25.15 -26.47
N ILE A 59 -33.38 25.91 -25.58
CA ILE A 59 -34.78 25.85 -25.20
C ILE A 59 -35.37 27.23 -25.40
N GLU A 60 -36.41 27.34 -26.20
CA GLU A 60 -37.15 28.55 -26.41
C GLU A 60 -38.55 28.39 -25.83
N ILE A 61 -38.84 29.19 -24.79
CA ILE A 61 -40.15 29.20 -24.12
C ILE A 61 -40.88 30.46 -24.56
N ILE A 62 -42.04 30.29 -25.20
CA ILE A 62 -42.88 31.38 -25.65
C ILE A 62 -44.09 31.44 -24.71
N ASP A 63 -44.21 32.55 -23.99
CA ASP A 63 -45.26 32.86 -23.04
C ASP A 63 -45.86 34.22 -23.36
N ASN A 64 -47.15 34.26 -23.76
CA ASN A 64 -47.85 35.51 -24.11
C ASN A 64 -47.04 36.46 -25.00
N ASN A 65 -46.50 35.96 -26.10
CA ASN A 65 -45.67 36.69 -27.07
C ASN A 65 -44.26 37.12 -26.53
N LYS A 66 -43.90 36.74 -25.31
CA LYS A 66 -42.51 36.88 -24.84
C LYS A 66 -41.74 35.57 -25.11
N SER A 67 -40.60 35.69 -25.74
CA SER A 67 -39.71 34.55 -25.96
C SER A 67 -38.55 34.59 -24.99
N THR A 68 -38.35 33.49 -24.25
CA THR A 68 -37.23 33.31 -23.34
C THR A 68 -36.36 32.18 -23.84
N ILE A 69 -35.06 32.44 -23.99
CA ILE A 69 -34.10 31.46 -24.49
C ILE A 69 -33.27 30.94 -23.29
N LEU A 70 -33.31 29.63 -23.11
CA LEU A 70 -32.51 28.88 -22.16
C LEU A 70 -31.66 27.86 -22.93
N GLY A 71 -30.69 27.24 -22.29
CA GLY A 71 -29.87 26.20 -22.91
C GLY A 71 -28.41 26.27 -22.41
N ASP A 72 -27.65 25.23 -22.70
CA ASP A 72 -26.22 25.19 -22.34
C ASP A 72 -25.34 25.95 -23.35
N ALA A 73 -25.89 26.28 -24.53
CA ALA A 73 -25.28 27.21 -25.48
C ALA A 73 -25.33 28.69 -25.02
N THR A 74 -25.99 28.98 -23.89
CA THR A 74 -26.02 30.32 -23.28
C THR A 74 -25.25 30.34 -21.97
N LEU A 75 -24.59 31.47 -21.66
CA LEU A 75 -23.83 31.62 -20.41
C LEU A 75 -24.76 31.38 -19.22
N PHE A 76 -24.28 30.63 -18.22
CA PHE A 76 -25.02 30.30 -17.01
C PHE A 76 -25.56 31.57 -16.29
N LYS A 77 -24.77 32.64 -16.25
CA LYS A 77 -25.16 33.93 -15.64
C LYS A 77 -26.41 34.55 -16.26
N LYS A 78 -26.74 34.23 -17.54
CA LYS A 78 -27.91 34.75 -18.27
C LYS A 78 -29.19 33.93 -18.04
N ARG A 79 -29.13 32.82 -17.27
CA ARG A 79 -30.33 32.03 -16.97
C ARG A 79 -31.28 32.83 -16.06
N VAL A 80 -32.58 32.75 -16.40
CA VAL A 80 -33.66 33.40 -15.64
C VAL A 80 -33.66 32.88 -14.17
N PHE A 81 -33.47 31.59 -14.02
CA PHE A 81 -33.34 30.95 -12.71
C PHE A 81 -31.99 30.22 -12.62
N LYS A 82 -31.19 30.53 -11.59
CA LYS A 82 -29.85 29.96 -11.42
C LYS A 82 -29.89 28.57 -10.80
N HIS A 83 -30.14 27.58 -11.61
CA HIS A 83 -30.22 26.17 -11.22
C HIS A 83 -29.48 25.28 -12.21
N SER A 84 -29.03 24.10 -11.78
CA SER A 84 -28.35 23.12 -12.64
C SER A 84 -29.22 22.69 -13.83
N ASN A 85 -30.51 22.43 -13.60
CA ASN A 85 -31.52 22.22 -14.63
C ASN A 85 -32.11 23.54 -15.13
N PHE A 86 -32.83 23.51 -16.26
CA PHE A 86 -33.52 24.68 -16.82
C PHE A 86 -34.85 24.87 -16.12
N ILE A 87 -34.99 25.98 -15.38
CA ILE A 87 -36.19 26.31 -14.63
C ILE A 87 -36.82 27.59 -15.20
N TYR A 88 -38.11 27.50 -15.43
CA TYR A 88 -38.92 28.67 -15.86
C TYR A 88 -40.04 28.90 -14.82
N PRO A 89 -39.96 29.99 -14.04
CA PRO A 89 -41.00 30.33 -13.07
C PRO A 89 -42.20 30.96 -13.78
N ILE A 90 -43.40 30.60 -13.32
CA ILE A 90 -44.69 31.12 -13.84
C ILE A 90 -45.55 31.53 -12.64
N GLU A 91 -46.11 32.73 -12.74
CA GLU A 91 -47.12 33.20 -11.78
C GLU A 91 -48.48 33.13 -12.46
N LEU A 92 -49.43 32.47 -11.86
CA LEU A 92 -50.81 32.35 -12.34
C LEU A 92 -51.77 32.97 -11.33
N ASN A 93 -52.55 33.92 -11.80
CA ASN A 93 -53.62 34.51 -10.99
C ASN A 93 -54.80 33.52 -10.80
N VAL A 94 -55.71 33.86 -9.92
CA VAL A 94 -56.95 33.07 -9.68
C VAL A 94 -57.72 32.95 -10.98
N ASN A 95 -58.13 31.70 -11.35
CA ASN A 95 -58.88 31.36 -12.57
C ASN A 95 -58.15 31.74 -13.89
N GLU A 96 -56.83 31.98 -13.85
CA GLU A 96 -56.05 32.23 -15.05
C GLU A 96 -55.73 30.94 -15.80
N SER A 97 -55.92 31.00 -17.14
CA SER A 97 -55.48 29.97 -18.09
C SER A 97 -54.33 30.49 -18.92
N ARG A 98 -53.19 29.81 -18.87
CA ARG A 98 -51.98 30.22 -19.59
C ARG A 98 -51.52 29.12 -20.57
N GLN A 99 -51.20 29.54 -21.79
CA GLN A 99 -50.72 28.66 -22.84
C GLN A 99 -49.23 28.95 -23.10
N LEU A 100 -48.42 27.90 -23.01
CA LEU A 100 -46.99 27.96 -23.26
C LEU A 100 -46.56 27.07 -24.41
N TYR A 101 -45.65 27.57 -25.23
CA TYR A 101 -44.98 26.79 -26.26
C TYR A 101 -43.52 26.62 -25.87
N ILE A 102 -43.07 25.37 -25.73
CA ILE A 102 -41.69 25.02 -25.41
C ILE A 102 -41.09 24.35 -26.65
N LYS A 103 -40.12 25.04 -27.29
CA LYS A 103 -39.36 24.50 -28.40
C LYS A 103 -37.99 24.11 -27.91
N ILE A 104 -37.65 22.82 -28.05
CA ILE A 104 -36.40 22.26 -27.62
C ILE A 104 -35.60 21.85 -28.83
N HIS A 105 -34.34 22.30 -28.87
CA HIS A 105 -33.39 22.00 -29.93
C HIS A 105 -32.14 21.35 -29.36
N LYS A 106 -31.74 20.21 -29.94
CA LYS A 106 -30.49 19.52 -29.59
C LYS A 106 -29.78 19.05 -30.84
N GLN A 107 -28.51 19.38 -30.95
CA GLN A 107 -27.75 19.19 -32.19
C GLN A 107 -27.06 17.83 -32.29
N TRP A 108 -26.50 17.32 -31.19
CA TRP A 108 -25.54 16.23 -31.26
C TRP A 108 -26.01 14.92 -30.61
N GLU A 109 -26.76 15.00 -29.54
CA GLU A 109 -27.17 13.84 -28.71
C GLU A 109 -28.66 13.53 -28.93
N PRO A 110 -29.11 12.29 -28.60
CA PRO A 110 -30.52 11.99 -28.58
C PRO A 110 -31.27 12.92 -27.60
N LEU A 111 -32.40 13.45 -28.03
CA LEU A 111 -33.19 14.36 -27.22
C LEU A 111 -34.00 13.57 -26.18
N ALA A 112 -33.39 13.30 -25.02
CA ALA A 112 -34.06 12.75 -23.87
C ALA A 112 -34.19 13.84 -22.78
N PHE A 113 -35.39 14.11 -22.30
CA PHE A 113 -35.64 15.07 -21.24
C PHE A 113 -36.96 14.76 -20.53
N THR A 114 -37.08 15.29 -19.32
CA THR A 114 -38.31 15.24 -18.54
C THR A 114 -38.76 16.65 -18.22
N ILE A 115 -40.04 16.97 -18.45
CA ILE A 115 -40.64 18.22 -18.00
C ILE A 115 -41.41 17.92 -16.74
N LYS A 116 -41.08 18.64 -15.64
CA LYS A 116 -41.84 18.60 -14.37
C LYS A 116 -42.49 19.95 -14.16
N LEU A 117 -43.69 19.91 -13.61
CA LEU A 117 -44.37 21.08 -13.12
C LEU A 117 -44.55 20.93 -11.61
N ASP A 118 -43.90 21.80 -10.87
CA ASP A 118 -43.84 21.76 -9.39
C ASP A 118 -44.43 23.06 -8.80
N THR A 119 -45.08 22.95 -7.67
CA THR A 119 -45.36 24.12 -6.80
C THR A 119 -44.06 24.55 -6.13
N GLU A 120 -44.00 25.76 -5.60
CA GLU A 120 -42.78 26.29 -4.94
C GLU A 120 -42.30 25.35 -3.83
N ASN A 121 -43.21 24.89 -2.96
CA ASN A 121 -42.85 23.99 -1.87
C ASN A 121 -42.33 22.63 -2.36
N SER A 122 -42.94 22.07 -3.40
CA SER A 122 -42.53 20.81 -4.01
C SER A 122 -41.14 20.96 -4.67
N PHE A 123 -40.93 22.06 -5.41
CA PHE A 123 -39.66 22.37 -6.05
C PHE A 123 -38.52 22.51 -5.02
N ILE A 124 -38.76 23.28 -3.94
CA ILE A 124 -37.74 23.46 -2.88
C ILE A 124 -37.43 22.12 -2.21
N LYS A 125 -38.45 21.33 -1.90
CA LYS A 125 -38.29 20.00 -1.29
C LYS A 125 -37.44 19.06 -2.17
N HIS A 126 -37.74 18.99 -3.47
CA HIS A 126 -36.98 18.14 -4.41
C HIS A 126 -35.53 18.65 -4.56
N SER A 127 -35.34 19.97 -4.73
CA SER A 127 -34.02 20.57 -4.88
C SER A 127 -33.16 20.35 -3.62
N ASN A 128 -33.72 20.50 -2.44
CA ASN A 128 -33.02 20.26 -1.18
C ASN A 128 -32.62 18.79 -1.03
N HIS A 129 -33.52 17.84 -1.36
CA HIS A 129 -33.20 16.42 -1.34
C HIS A 129 -32.03 16.08 -2.28
N ASP A 130 -32.05 16.61 -3.50
CA ASP A 130 -30.98 16.37 -4.48
C ASP A 130 -29.64 16.98 -4.01
N ASN A 131 -29.67 18.16 -3.39
CA ASN A 131 -28.47 18.81 -2.85
C ASN A 131 -27.87 18.07 -1.63
N ILE A 132 -28.74 17.56 -0.72
CA ILE A 132 -28.29 16.75 0.42
C ILE A 132 -27.64 15.46 -0.07
N PHE A 133 -28.29 14.76 -1.00
CA PHE A 133 -27.75 13.55 -1.59
C PHE A 133 -26.40 13.79 -2.26
N LEU A 134 -26.29 14.86 -3.03
CA LEU A 134 -25.05 15.26 -3.66
C LEU A 134 -23.95 15.54 -2.63
N GLY A 135 -24.25 16.33 -1.59
CA GLY A 135 -23.28 16.64 -0.54
C GLY A 135 -22.77 15.41 0.17
N PHE A 136 -23.66 14.50 0.51
CA PHE A 136 -23.31 13.21 1.13
C PHE A 136 -22.41 12.37 0.20
N PHE A 137 -22.77 12.25 -1.06
CA PHE A 137 -21.97 11.54 -2.06
C PHE A 137 -20.57 12.14 -2.22
N LEU A 138 -20.48 13.46 -2.41
CA LEU A 138 -19.20 14.15 -2.56
C LEU A 138 -18.33 13.96 -1.32
N GLY A 139 -18.91 14.02 -0.12
CA GLY A 139 -18.20 13.77 1.13
C GLY A 139 -17.55 12.39 1.16
N ILE A 140 -18.30 11.34 0.84
CA ILE A 140 -17.77 9.97 0.76
C ILE A 140 -16.72 9.87 -0.35
N PHE A 141 -16.97 10.44 -1.51
CA PHE A 141 -16.04 10.40 -2.64
C PHE A 141 -14.69 11.04 -2.29
N PHE A 142 -14.69 12.22 -1.67
CA PHE A 142 -13.47 12.87 -1.23
C PHE A 142 -12.74 12.08 -0.14
N MET A 143 -13.47 11.46 0.78
CA MET A 143 -12.89 10.58 1.80
C MET A 143 -12.11 9.43 1.13
N PHE A 144 -12.68 8.80 0.09
CA PHE A 144 -11.99 7.74 -0.66
C PHE A 144 -10.78 8.25 -1.43
N LEU A 145 -10.85 9.44 -2.05
CA LEU A 145 -9.68 10.04 -2.70
C LEU A 145 -8.54 10.28 -1.71
N MET A 146 -8.84 10.80 -0.52
CA MET A 146 -7.85 10.97 0.54
C MET A 146 -7.24 9.64 0.97
N LEU A 147 -8.06 8.61 1.12
CA LEU A 147 -7.60 7.26 1.44
C LEU A 147 -6.62 6.71 0.38
N LEU A 148 -6.95 6.86 -0.92
CA LEU A 148 -6.07 6.46 -2.02
C LEU A 148 -4.73 7.23 -2.00
N MET A 149 -4.76 8.52 -1.69
CA MET A 149 -3.56 9.33 -1.53
C MET A 149 -2.70 8.87 -0.35
N CYS A 150 -3.31 8.56 0.79
CA CYS A 150 -2.62 7.94 1.92
C CYS A 150 -1.93 6.63 1.52
N PHE A 151 -2.64 5.74 0.82
CA PHE A 151 -2.05 4.49 0.33
C PHE A 151 -0.90 4.72 -0.65
N TYR A 152 -0.99 5.72 -1.52
CA TYR A 152 0.13 6.11 -2.37
C TYR A 152 1.36 6.53 -1.57
N ILE A 153 1.19 7.37 -0.54
CA ILE A 153 2.28 7.85 0.31
C ILE A 153 2.98 6.69 1.02
N PHE A 154 2.22 5.74 1.58
CA PHE A 154 2.76 4.59 2.31
C PHE A 154 3.39 3.53 1.40
N SER A 155 2.74 3.20 0.29
CA SER A 155 3.18 2.10 -0.60
C SER A 155 4.13 2.55 -1.71
N ARG A 156 4.18 3.86 -2.03
CA ARG A 156 4.90 4.44 -3.17
C ARG A 156 4.50 3.83 -4.51
N SER A 157 3.32 3.23 -4.60
CA SER A 157 2.85 2.52 -5.79
C SER A 157 1.97 3.42 -6.65
N ASN A 158 2.42 3.72 -7.88
CA ASN A 158 1.77 4.68 -8.78
C ASN A 158 0.34 4.28 -9.19
N TYR A 159 -0.04 3.01 -9.09
CA TYR A 159 -1.40 2.59 -9.45
C TYR A 159 -2.48 3.21 -8.55
N PHE A 160 -2.17 3.61 -7.30
CA PHE A 160 -3.15 4.29 -6.45
C PHE A 160 -3.48 5.70 -6.94
N ILE A 161 -2.46 6.46 -7.34
CA ILE A 161 -2.69 7.80 -7.87
C ILE A 161 -3.40 7.75 -9.23
N LEU A 162 -3.07 6.77 -10.08
CA LEU A 162 -3.74 6.57 -11.36
C LEU A 162 -5.21 6.21 -11.17
N TYR A 163 -5.52 5.38 -10.17
CA TYR A 163 -6.90 5.07 -9.85
C TYR A 163 -7.67 6.29 -9.29
N ALA A 164 -7.03 7.13 -8.49
CA ALA A 164 -7.64 8.39 -8.06
C ALA A 164 -7.95 9.32 -9.24
N VAL A 165 -7.06 9.38 -10.25
CA VAL A 165 -7.29 10.16 -11.49
C VAL A 165 -8.47 9.63 -12.29
N ILE A 166 -8.64 8.30 -12.40
CA ILE A 166 -9.82 7.69 -13.04
C ILE A 166 -11.10 8.19 -12.37
N ASN A 167 -11.12 8.17 -11.04
CA ASN A 167 -12.29 8.60 -10.27
C ASN A 167 -12.58 10.10 -10.43
N ILE A 168 -11.56 10.95 -10.55
CA ILE A 168 -11.73 12.36 -10.84
C ILE A 168 -12.41 12.57 -12.21
N PHE A 169 -12.01 11.84 -13.25
CA PHE A 169 -12.67 11.91 -14.54
C PHE A 169 -14.12 11.39 -14.48
N SER A 170 -14.40 10.34 -13.72
CA SER A 170 -15.76 9.87 -13.46
C SER A 170 -16.62 10.95 -12.78
N LEU A 171 -16.04 11.71 -11.84
CA LEU A 171 -16.72 12.83 -11.18
C LEU A 171 -17.02 13.98 -12.16
N ILE A 172 -16.12 14.28 -13.10
CA ILE A 172 -16.36 15.28 -14.15
C ILE A 172 -17.57 14.88 -15.01
N PHE A 173 -17.70 13.61 -15.35
CA PHE A 173 -18.90 13.09 -16.04
C PHE A 173 -20.17 13.33 -15.23
N TYR A 174 -20.13 13.00 -13.95
CA TYR A 174 -21.27 13.24 -13.08
C TYR A 174 -21.66 14.73 -13.03
N PHE A 175 -20.69 15.62 -12.88
CA PHE A 175 -20.92 17.06 -12.87
C PHE A 175 -21.50 17.60 -14.17
N LEU A 176 -21.10 17.03 -15.31
CA LEU A 176 -21.67 17.38 -16.60
C LEU A 176 -23.15 16.99 -16.68
N TYR A 177 -23.47 15.73 -16.32
CA TYR A 177 -24.82 15.19 -16.43
C TYR A 177 -25.82 15.80 -15.48
N THR A 178 -25.38 16.22 -14.29
CA THR A 178 -26.22 16.90 -13.32
C THR A 178 -26.33 18.40 -13.56
N GLY A 179 -25.49 18.96 -14.46
CA GLY A 179 -25.41 20.40 -14.72
C GLY A 179 -24.69 21.18 -13.60
N ILE A 180 -24.26 20.51 -12.55
CA ILE A 180 -23.57 21.11 -11.39
C ILE A 180 -22.23 21.70 -11.82
N GLY A 181 -21.53 21.03 -12.72
CA GLY A 181 -20.27 21.51 -13.27
C GLY A 181 -20.43 22.85 -13.95
N TYR A 182 -21.50 23.03 -14.76
CA TYR A 182 -21.78 24.31 -15.40
C TYR A 182 -22.26 25.38 -14.41
N GLN A 183 -22.89 24.99 -13.33
CA GLN A 183 -23.34 25.93 -12.30
C GLN A 183 -22.17 26.48 -11.46
N TYR A 184 -21.23 25.63 -11.03
CA TYR A 184 -20.25 25.98 -10.02
C TYR A 184 -18.80 26.02 -10.51
N ILE A 185 -18.41 25.19 -11.51
CA ILE A 185 -17.00 25.00 -11.86
C ILE A 185 -16.63 25.76 -13.13
N TRP A 186 -17.36 25.57 -14.24
CA TRP A 186 -17.05 26.20 -15.53
C TRP A 186 -18.17 27.08 -16.07
N SER A 187 -18.91 27.74 -15.19
CA SER A 187 -20.02 28.66 -15.51
C SER A 187 -19.63 29.84 -16.39
N PHE A 188 -18.33 30.14 -16.49
CA PHE A 188 -17.76 31.25 -17.23
C PHE A 188 -17.59 31.00 -18.73
N SER A 189 -17.70 29.76 -19.18
CA SER A 189 -17.39 29.42 -20.58
C SER A 189 -18.36 28.38 -21.18
N VAL A 190 -19.09 28.78 -22.21
CA VAL A 190 -19.92 27.91 -23.02
C VAL A 190 -19.06 26.87 -23.77
N LEU A 191 -17.84 27.25 -24.19
CA LEU A 191 -16.92 26.34 -24.86
C LEU A 191 -16.46 25.23 -23.90
N ALA A 192 -16.17 25.57 -22.64
CA ALA A 192 -15.84 24.57 -21.65
C ALA A 192 -16.98 23.56 -21.47
N GLN A 193 -18.24 24.03 -21.35
CA GLN A 193 -19.42 23.16 -21.25
C GLN A 193 -19.51 22.19 -22.42
N LYS A 194 -19.24 22.67 -23.64
CA LYS A 194 -19.36 21.88 -24.87
C LYS A 194 -18.27 20.81 -25.02
N TYR A 195 -17.02 21.13 -24.66
CA TYR A 195 -15.87 20.24 -24.91
C TYR A 195 -15.40 19.42 -23.72
N ILE A 196 -15.85 19.73 -22.49
CA ILE A 196 -15.42 19.02 -21.27
C ILE A 196 -15.75 17.53 -21.31
N ILE A 197 -16.83 17.14 -22.01
CA ILE A 197 -17.20 15.73 -22.18
C ILE A 197 -16.10 14.93 -22.88
N ILE A 198 -15.47 15.51 -23.90
CA ILE A 198 -14.42 14.83 -24.66
C ILE A 198 -13.18 14.68 -23.81
N VAL A 199 -12.81 15.77 -23.11
CA VAL A 199 -11.66 15.76 -22.20
C VAL A 199 -11.87 14.70 -21.13
N ALA A 200 -13.09 14.60 -20.58
CA ALA A 200 -13.44 13.62 -19.57
C ALA A 200 -13.35 12.18 -20.12
N ILE A 201 -13.90 11.92 -21.32
CA ILE A 201 -13.83 10.59 -21.95
C ILE A 201 -12.38 10.18 -22.21
N VAL A 202 -11.61 11.04 -22.86
CA VAL A 202 -10.20 10.77 -23.21
C VAL A 202 -9.37 10.56 -21.94
N GLY A 203 -9.53 11.45 -20.95
CA GLY A 203 -8.81 11.37 -19.67
C GLY A 203 -9.15 10.10 -18.90
N TYR A 204 -10.43 9.72 -18.86
CA TYR A 204 -10.88 8.49 -18.23
C TYR A 204 -10.23 7.25 -18.85
N PHE A 205 -10.32 7.09 -20.17
CA PHE A 205 -9.72 5.93 -20.85
C PHE A 205 -8.20 5.90 -20.72
N TYR A 206 -7.56 7.04 -20.90
CA TYR A 206 -6.10 7.13 -20.80
C TYR A 206 -5.60 6.75 -19.41
N SER A 207 -6.20 7.34 -18.36
CA SER A 207 -5.83 7.04 -16.99
C SER A 207 -6.11 5.57 -16.62
N HIS A 208 -7.20 5.00 -17.15
CA HIS A 208 -7.55 3.60 -16.94
C HIS A 208 -6.52 2.65 -17.57
N ILE A 209 -6.07 2.91 -18.78
CA ILE A 209 -5.03 2.11 -19.45
C ILE A 209 -3.70 2.23 -18.69
N LEU A 210 -3.33 3.43 -18.23
CA LEU A 210 -2.14 3.62 -17.41
C LEU A 210 -2.22 2.88 -16.08
N PHE A 211 -3.39 2.85 -15.45
CA PHE A 211 -3.62 2.10 -14.22
C PHE A 211 -3.37 0.60 -14.44
N ILE A 212 -4.01 0.01 -15.46
CA ILE A 212 -3.84 -1.39 -15.81
C ILE A 212 -2.36 -1.69 -16.12
N LYS A 213 -1.72 -0.85 -16.93
CA LYS A 213 -0.30 -0.98 -17.23
C LYS A 213 0.56 -0.96 -15.97
N SER A 214 0.36 0.03 -15.09
CA SER A 214 1.12 0.16 -13.84
C SER A 214 0.94 -1.05 -12.93
N PHE A 215 -0.29 -1.58 -12.85
CA PHE A 215 -0.59 -2.74 -12.04
C PHE A 215 0.09 -4.01 -12.60
N PHE A 216 -0.07 -4.30 -13.88
CA PHE A 216 0.53 -5.49 -14.49
C PHE A 216 2.05 -5.44 -14.54
N THR A 217 2.67 -4.28 -14.78
CA THR A 217 4.15 -4.15 -14.75
C THR A 217 4.72 -4.36 -13.37
N SER A 218 4.01 -3.97 -12.31
CA SER A 218 4.43 -4.21 -10.93
C SER A 218 4.37 -5.70 -10.54
N GLN A 219 3.50 -6.46 -11.16
CA GLN A 219 3.26 -7.87 -10.86
C GLN A 219 3.95 -8.86 -11.82
N PHE A 220 4.12 -8.47 -13.09
CA PHE A 220 4.63 -9.33 -14.16
C PHE A 220 5.70 -8.63 -14.99
N LYS A 221 6.90 -9.19 -15.01
CA LYS A 221 8.02 -8.67 -15.83
C LYS A 221 8.01 -9.18 -17.29
N LYS A 222 7.03 -10.00 -17.71
CA LYS A 222 6.99 -10.52 -19.08
C LYS A 222 6.74 -9.40 -20.11
N ILE A 223 7.66 -9.25 -21.03
CA ILE A 223 7.68 -8.23 -22.10
C ILE A 223 6.41 -8.29 -22.97
N SER A 224 5.84 -9.47 -23.23
CA SER A 224 4.66 -9.66 -24.08
C SER A 224 3.42 -8.93 -23.58
N TYR A 225 3.18 -8.86 -22.26
CA TYR A 225 2.03 -8.12 -21.70
C TYR A 225 2.19 -6.61 -21.85
N GLN A 226 3.41 -6.11 -21.66
CA GLN A 226 3.70 -4.69 -21.80
C GLN A 226 3.47 -4.22 -23.25
N THR A 227 3.85 -5.05 -24.22
CA THR A 227 3.68 -4.74 -25.64
C THR A 227 2.19 -4.65 -25.99
N ILE A 228 1.38 -5.65 -25.59
CA ILE A 228 -0.07 -5.65 -25.85
C ILE A 228 -0.74 -4.41 -25.22
N LEU A 229 -0.45 -4.11 -23.95
CA LEU A 229 -1.02 -2.93 -23.28
C LEU A 229 -0.60 -1.61 -23.92
N ASN A 230 0.67 -1.49 -24.36
CA ASN A 230 1.16 -0.32 -25.09
C ASN A 230 0.44 -0.15 -26.43
N THR A 231 0.24 -1.24 -27.17
CA THR A 231 -0.47 -1.21 -28.47
C THR A 231 -1.91 -0.75 -28.28
N ILE A 232 -2.63 -1.27 -27.28
CA ILE A 232 -4.00 -0.83 -26.96
C ILE A 232 -4.01 0.66 -26.59
N LEU A 233 -3.06 1.10 -25.77
CA LEU A 233 -2.93 2.51 -25.39
C LEU A 233 -2.74 3.42 -26.60
N VAL A 234 -1.83 3.08 -27.52
CA VAL A 234 -1.58 3.86 -28.74
C VAL A 234 -2.83 3.93 -29.62
N ILE A 235 -3.52 2.81 -29.82
CA ILE A 235 -4.75 2.76 -30.62
C ILE A 235 -5.82 3.67 -30.00
N CYS A 236 -6.04 3.61 -28.70
CA CYS A 236 -7.01 4.46 -28.01
C CYS A 236 -6.64 5.95 -28.07
N LEU A 237 -5.36 6.30 -27.95
CA LEU A 237 -4.89 7.69 -28.08
C LEU A 237 -5.07 8.24 -29.49
N VAL A 238 -4.65 7.48 -30.51
CA VAL A 238 -4.82 7.88 -31.92
C VAL A 238 -6.30 8.06 -32.23
N PHE A 239 -7.13 7.11 -31.83
CA PHE A 239 -8.56 7.18 -32.06
C PHE A 239 -9.20 8.39 -31.37
N SER A 240 -8.86 8.66 -30.10
CA SER A 240 -9.38 9.83 -29.38
C SER A 240 -8.92 11.15 -30.00
N ALA A 241 -7.68 11.24 -30.49
CA ALA A 241 -7.16 12.40 -31.20
C ALA A 241 -7.90 12.63 -32.52
N VAL A 242 -8.14 11.57 -33.31
CA VAL A 242 -8.92 11.66 -34.56
C VAL A 242 -10.34 12.16 -34.29
N LEU A 243 -10.99 11.66 -33.23
CA LEU A 243 -12.32 12.11 -32.85
C LEU A 243 -12.37 13.59 -32.45
N LEU A 244 -11.37 14.05 -31.70
CA LEU A 244 -11.19 15.46 -31.33
C LEU A 244 -11.06 16.35 -32.60
N ILE A 245 -10.18 15.94 -33.50
CA ILE A 245 -9.94 16.67 -34.77
C ILE A 245 -11.22 16.74 -35.62
N LEU A 246 -11.91 15.61 -35.77
CA LEU A 246 -13.18 15.56 -36.53
C LEU A 246 -14.25 16.47 -35.94
N GLN A 247 -14.32 16.59 -34.60
CA GLN A 247 -15.28 17.48 -33.95
C GLN A 247 -14.92 18.96 -34.09
N ILE A 248 -13.63 19.32 -34.16
CA ILE A 248 -13.16 20.69 -34.36
C ILE A 248 -13.42 21.17 -35.80
N ILE A 249 -13.21 20.30 -36.81
CA ILE A 249 -13.24 20.67 -38.24
C ILE A 249 -14.67 20.91 -38.79
N LYS A 250 -15.73 20.58 -38.02
CA LYS A 250 -17.14 20.82 -38.44
C LYS A 250 -17.46 20.36 -39.87
N THR A 251 -16.96 19.21 -40.29
CA THR A 251 -17.20 18.74 -41.65
C THR A 251 -18.67 18.32 -41.86
N PRO A 252 -19.31 18.63 -42.99
CA PRO A 252 -20.72 18.31 -43.24
C PRO A 252 -21.02 16.80 -43.40
N TYR A 253 -20.00 15.96 -43.52
CA TYR A 253 -20.09 14.49 -43.62
C TYR A 253 -19.93 13.80 -42.24
N PHE A 254 -20.52 14.36 -41.23
CA PHE A 254 -20.27 13.88 -39.89
C PHE A 254 -20.93 12.52 -39.67
N ILE A 255 -20.09 11.57 -39.18
CA ILE A 255 -20.54 10.37 -38.48
C ILE A 255 -21.58 10.82 -37.45
N SER A 256 -22.83 10.35 -37.60
CA SER A 256 -23.87 10.71 -36.63
C SER A 256 -23.33 10.46 -35.22
N PHE A 257 -23.69 11.30 -34.26
CA PHE A 257 -23.31 11.10 -32.85
C PHE A 257 -23.53 9.66 -32.40
N ASN A 258 -24.57 9.01 -32.87
CA ASN A 258 -24.86 7.59 -32.63
C ASN A 258 -23.75 6.66 -33.12
N ALA A 259 -23.19 6.90 -34.31
CA ALA A 259 -22.11 6.07 -34.84
C ALA A 259 -20.82 6.31 -34.03
N PHE A 260 -20.49 7.56 -33.75
CA PHE A 260 -19.37 7.94 -32.89
C PHE A 260 -19.46 7.26 -31.50
N TYR A 261 -20.61 7.38 -30.86
CA TYR A 261 -20.86 6.85 -29.57
C TYR A 261 -20.83 5.31 -29.57
N ASN A 262 -21.49 4.65 -30.50
CA ASN A 262 -21.46 3.20 -30.67
C ASN A 262 -20.01 2.70 -30.86
N THR A 263 -19.19 3.45 -31.60
CA THR A 263 -17.77 3.09 -31.80
C THR A 263 -16.98 3.16 -30.48
N ILE A 264 -17.19 4.20 -29.66
CA ILE A 264 -16.57 4.29 -28.34
C ILE A 264 -17.01 3.12 -27.46
N CYS A 265 -18.31 2.79 -27.46
CA CYS A 265 -18.81 1.65 -26.66
C CYS A 265 -18.22 0.32 -27.11
N ILE A 266 -18.11 0.09 -28.43
CA ILE A 266 -17.50 -1.12 -28.98
C ILE A 266 -16.02 -1.21 -28.57
N LEU A 267 -15.27 -0.12 -28.71
CA LEU A 267 -13.85 -0.07 -28.30
C LEU A 267 -13.68 -0.32 -26.80
N PHE A 268 -14.57 0.25 -25.98
CA PHE A 268 -14.56 0.00 -24.55
C PHE A 268 -14.87 -1.45 -24.22
N CYS A 269 -15.86 -2.07 -24.87
CA CYS A 269 -16.14 -3.49 -24.70
C CYS A 269 -14.94 -4.37 -25.11
N ILE A 270 -14.30 -4.08 -26.24
CA ILE A 270 -13.10 -4.80 -26.68
C ILE A 270 -11.97 -4.64 -25.65
N TYR A 271 -11.75 -3.42 -25.17
CA TYR A 271 -10.75 -3.13 -24.14
C TYR A 271 -11.01 -3.91 -22.85
N THR A 272 -12.23 -3.86 -22.32
CA THR A 272 -12.59 -4.54 -21.07
C THR A 272 -12.52 -6.07 -21.18
N ILE A 273 -12.95 -6.65 -22.31
CA ILE A 273 -12.80 -8.08 -22.60
C ILE A 273 -11.31 -8.45 -22.66
N SER A 274 -10.49 -7.63 -23.31
CA SER A 274 -9.05 -7.85 -23.39
C SER A 274 -8.38 -7.83 -22.01
N VAL A 275 -8.72 -6.86 -21.16
CA VAL A 275 -8.19 -6.78 -19.79
C VAL A 275 -8.67 -7.94 -18.92
N PHE A 276 -9.93 -8.34 -19.06
CA PHE A 276 -10.49 -9.51 -18.36
C PHE A 276 -9.74 -10.79 -18.76
N SER A 277 -9.56 -11.01 -20.06
CA SER A 277 -8.84 -12.18 -20.60
C SER A 277 -7.38 -12.20 -20.13
N LEU A 278 -6.69 -11.05 -20.15
CA LEU A 278 -5.33 -10.90 -19.62
C LEU A 278 -5.26 -11.16 -18.12
N SER A 279 -6.24 -10.70 -17.35
CA SER A 279 -6.31 -10.93 -15.90
C SER A 279 -6.50 -12.42 -15.60
N PHE A 280 -7.36 -13.10 -16.35
CA PHE A 280 -7.59 -14.53 -16.18
C PHE A 280 -6.36 -15.37 -16.57
N TYR A 281 -5.71 -15.03 -17.68
CA TYR A 281 -4.47 -15.68 -18.09
C TYR A 281 -3.35 -15.47 -17.05
N ALA A 282 -3.17 -14.25 -16.58
CA ALA A 282 -2.18 -13.89 -15.55
C ALA A 282 -2.46 -14.62 -14.21
N PHE A 283 -3.73 -14.81 -13.85
CA PHE A 283 -4.13 -15.60 -12.69
C PHE A 283 -3.75 -17.07 -12.85
N ASN A 284 -4.01 -17.67 -14.01
CA ASN A 284 -3.68 -19.07 -14.27
C ASN A 284 -2.17 -19.33 -14.21
N GLU A 285 -1.36 -18.39 -14.69
CA GLU A 285 0.11 -18.49 -14.67
C GLU A 285 0.68 -18.28 -13.25
N SER A 286 0.20 -17.30 -12.52
CA SER A 286 0.78 -16.88 -11.23
C SER A 286 0.09 -17.49 -10.01
N LYS A 287 -1.15 -17.97 -10.17
CA LYS A 287 -2.06 -18.42 -9.08
C LYS A 287 -2.33 -17.34 -8.01
N ARG A 288 -2.07 -16.09 -8.33
CA ARG A 288 -2.29 -14.96 -7.39
C ARG A 288 -3.72 -14.47 -7.46
N ARG A 289 -4.44 -14.59 -6.36
CA ARG A 289 -5.84 -14.18 -6.23
C ARG A 289 -6.04 -12.66 -6.40
N GLU A 290 -5.00 -11.87 -6.16
CA GLU A 290 -5.04 -10.41 -6.30
C GLU A 290 -5.41 -9.97 -7.72
N ILE A 291 -5.05 -10.75 -8.73
CA ILE A 291 -5.35 -10.44 -10.13
C ILE A 291 -6.84 -10.57 -10.43
N LEU A 292 -7.55 -11.44 -9.75
CA LEU A 292 -9.00 -11.61 -9.92
C LEU A 292 -9.78 -10.36 -9.47
N TRP A 293 -9.25 -9.60 -8.50
CA TRP A 293 -9.90 -8.35 -8.08
C TRP A 293 -9.97 -7.32 -9.20
N ILE A 294 -8.94 -7.25 -10.06
CA ILE A 294 -8.99 -6.39 -11.26
C ILE A 294 -10.09 -6.85 -12.22
N ALA A 295 -10.22 -8.16 -12.43
CA ALA A 295 -11.29 -8.67 -13.27
C ALA A 295 -12.67 -8.29 -12.73
N VAL A 296 -12.86 -8.34 -11.40
CA VAL A 296 -14.12 -7.92 -10.74
C VAL A 296 -14.36 -6.41 -10.91
N THR A 297 -13.35 -5.57 -10.70
CA THR A 297 -13.48 -4.13 -10.90
C THR A 297 -13.80 -3.79 -12.35
N MET A 298 -13.20 -4.49 -13.33
CA MET A 298 -13.53 -4.34 -14.75
C MET A 298 -14.97 -4.69 -15.08
N LEU A 299 -15.52 -5.75 -14.49
CA LEU A 299 -16.92 -6.10 -14.67
C LEU A 299 -17.85 -5.01 -14.13
N LEU A 300 -17.53 -4.44 -12.98
CA LEU A 300 -18.28 -3.31 -12.42
C LEU A 300 -18.18 -2.06 -13.31
N HIS A 301 -17.02 -1.77 -13.87
CA HIS A 301 -16.87 -0.69 -14.84
C HIS A 301 -17.72 -0.89 -16.09
N ILE A 302 -17.74 -2.11 -16.67
CA ILE A 302 -18.58 -2.44 -17.82
C ILE A 302 -20.06 -2.19 -17.47
N PHE A 303 -20.48 -2.65 -16.30
CA PHE A 303 -21.86 -2.50 -15.86
C PHE A 303 -22.23 -1.03 -15.62
N ASN A 304 -21.36 -0.26 -14.99
CA ASN A 304 -21.53 1.17 -14.78
C ASN A 304 -21.60 1.93 -16.12
N TRP A 305 -20.70 1.64 -17.05
CA TRP A 305 -20.74 2.18 -18.40
C TRP A 305 -22.02 1.78 -19.17
N PHE A 306 -22.44 0.55 -19.06
CA PHE A 306 -23.70 0.09 -19.68
C PHE A 306 -24.91 0.89 -19.17
N ILE A 307 -25.01 1.11 -17.86
CA ILE A 307 -26.07 1.94 -17.28
C ILE A 307 -25.95 3.38 -17.79
N PHE A 308 -24.77 3.96 -17.75
CA PHE A 308 -24.49 5.32 -18.20
C PHE A 308 -24.92 5.54 -19.65
N VAL A 309 -24.49 4.66 -20.53
CA VAL A 309 -24.84 4.65 -21.95
C VAL A 309 -26.33 4.62 -22.18
N ASN A 310 -27.00 3.67 -21.54
CA ASN A 310 -28.45 3.50 -21.73
C ASN A 310 -29.23 4.69 -21.16
N THR A 311 -28.68 5.38 -20.15
CA THR A 311 -29.25 6.62 -19.63
C THR A 311 -29.22 7.73 -20.67
N ILE A 312 -28.05 7.93 -21.28
CA ILE A 312 -27.88 8.97 -22.33
C ILE A 312 -28.84 8.74 -23.48
N TYR A 313 -29.02 7.49 -23.90
CA TYR A 313 -29.88 7.15 -25.03
C TYR A 313 -31.37 7.04 -24.68
N GLY A 314 -31.77 7.20 -23.41
CA GLY A 314 -33.14 6.98 -22.98
C GLY A 314 -33.64 5.56 -23.23
N ARG A 315 -32.74 4.59 -23.46
CA ARG A 315 -33.09 3.19 -23.81
C ARG A 315 -33.48 2.35 -22.60
N LEU A 316 -33.28 2.86 -21.39
CA LEU A 316 -33.72 2.18 -20.16
C LEU A 316 -35.26 2.05 -20.06
N GLU A 317 -36.03 2.76 -20.88
CA GLU A 317 -37.47 2.54 -21.00
C GLU A 317 -37.83 1.11 -21.44
N ILE A 318 -36.93 0.41 -22.14
CA ILE A 318 -37.14 -1.01 -22.50
C ILE A 318 -37.13 -1.88 -21.24
N LEU A 319 -36.28 -1.60 -20.27
CA LEU A 319 -36.23 -2.31 -19.00
C LEU A 319 -37.47 -2.00 -18.14
N ASN A 320 -38.01 -0.80 -18.21
CA ASN A 320 -39.26 -0.43 -17.55
C ASN A 320 -40.48 -1.16 -18.11
N LYS A 321 -40.51 -1.46 -19.41
CA LYS A 321 -41.57 -2.28 -20.03
C LYS A 321 -41.49 -3.75 -19.64
N ILE A 322 -40.27 -4.26 -19.36
CA ILE A 322 -40.05 -5.66 -18.97
C ILE A 322 -40.35 -5.88 -17.49
N SER A 323 -40.12 -4.87 -16.63
CA SER A 323 -40.14 -5.08 -15.17
C SER A 323 -41.40 -4.57 -14.44
N ASN A 324 -42.33 -3.86 -15.06
CA ASN A 324 -43.41 -3.14 -14.35
C ASN A 324 -42.91 -2.20 -13.22
N PHE A 325 -41.61 -1.94 -13.15
CA PHE A 325 -40.97 -1.19 -12.09
C PHE A 325 -40.77 0.26 -12.57
N GLN A 326 -41.61 1.17 -12.12
CA GLN A 326 -41.53 2.61 -12.42
C GLN A 326 -40.28 3.33 -11.87
N LEU A 327 -39.37 2.61 -11.21
CA LEU A 327 -38.19 3.14 -10.55
C LEU A 327 -37.14 3.77 -11.50
N PHE A 328 -37.11 3.39 -12.78
CA PHE A 328 -36.08 3.84 -13.73
C PHE A 328 -36.47 5.07 -14.56
N ASN A 329 -37.56 5.72 -14.26
CA ASN A 329 -38.12 6.77 -15.11
C ASN A 329 -37.56 8.18 -14.89
N SER A 330 -36.65 8.40 -13.91
CA SER A 330 -36.03 9.71 -13.70
C SER A 330 -34.54 9.68 -14.05
N SER A 331 -34.09 10.63 -14.85
CA SER A 331 -32.67 10.86 -15.12
C SER A 331 -31.85 11.04 -13.83
N ILE A 332 -32.48 11.55 -12.77
CA ILE A 332 -31.92 11.70 -11.43
C ILE A 332 -31.66 10.34 -10.79
N PHE A 333 -32.62 9.42 -10.87
CA PHE A 333 -32.46 8.09 -10.28
C PHE A 333 -31.32 7.28 -10.93
N VAL A 334 -31.17 7.41 -12.25
CA VAL A 334 -30.08 6.72 -12.96
C VAL A 334 -28.73 7.33 -12.63
N SER A 335 -28.65 8.66 -12.45
CA SER A 335 -27.41 9.29 -11.98
C SER A 335 -27.07 8.83 -10.55
N GLN A 336 -28.05 8.65 -9.70
CA GLN A 336 -27.87 8.11 -8.34
C GLN A 336 -27.36 6.67 -8.33
N ILE A 337 -27.90 5.80 -9.21
CA ILE A 337 -27.40 4.43 -9.37
C ILE A 337 -25.93 4.41 -9.79
N ASN A 338 -25.55 5.22 -10.77
CA ASN A 338 -24.15 5.31 -11.19
C ASN A 338 -23.21 5.73 -10.03
N LEU A 339 -23.67 6.66 -9.19
CA LEU A 339 -22.95 7.07 -8.01
C LEU A 339 -22.78 5.92 -7.00
N ILE A 340 -23.86 5.19 -6.73
CA ILE A 340 -23.85 4.04 -5.82
C ILE A 340 -22.91 2.95 -6.34
N LEU A 341 -22.95 2.65 -7.63
CA LEU A 341 -22.03 1.67 -8.25
C LEU A 341 -20.58 2.10 -8.15
N THR A 342 -20.29 3.39 -8.35
CA THR A 342 -18.93 3.93 -8.16
C THR A 342 -18.48 3.81 -6.70
N LEU A 343 -19.36 4.04 -5.72
CA LEU A 343 -19.04 3.84 -4.30
C LEU A 343 -18.78 2.36 -3.97
N ILE A 344 -19.58 1.43 -4.51
CA ILE A 344 -19.37 -0.01 -4.34
C ILE A 344 -18.01 -0.41 -4.90
N GLU A 345 -17.66 0.08 -6.07
CA GLU A 345 -16.36 -0.16 -6.69
C GLU A 345 -15.20 0.37 -5.83
N LEU A 346 -15.30 1.61 -5.35
CA LEU A 346 -14.32 2.21 -4.44
C LEU A 346 -14.15 1.36 -3.17
N PHE A 347 -15.25 0.87 -2.61
CA PHE A 347 -15.22 0.01 -1.43
C PHE A 347 -14.51 -1.33 -1.68
N ILE A 348 -14.78 -1.97 -2.82
CA ILE A 348 -14.10 -3.21 -3.22
C ILE A 348 -12.60 -2.97 -3.38
N ILE A 349 -12.19 -1.87 -3.98
CA ILE A 349 -10.77 -1.52 -4.11
C ILE A 349 -10.13 -1.24 -2.76
N CYS A 350 -10.83 -0.59 -1.83
CA CYS A 350 -10.31 -0.42 -0.47
C CYS A 350 -10.05 -1.75 0.23
N ILE A 351 -10.98 -2.72 0.13
CA ILE A 351 -10.78 -4.07 0.67
C ILE A 351 -9.55 -4.73 0.02
N PHE A 352 -9.41 -4.63 -1.30
CA PHE A 352 -8.27 -5.16 -2.03
C PHE A 352 -6.95 -4.55 -1.57
N VAL A 353 -6.90 -3.23 -1.36
CA VAL A 353 -5.71 -2.51 -0.89
C VAL A 353 -5.31 -2.98 0.51
N VAL A 354 -6.27 -3.07 1.44
CA VAL A 354 -6.03 -3.56 2.80
C VAL A 354 -5.49 -4.99 2.79
N TYR A 355 -6.08 -5.86 1.98
CA TYR A 355 -5.63 -7.23 1.81
C TYR A 355 -4.18 -7.31 1.30
N ASN A 356 -3.85 -6.56 0.25
CA ASN A 356 -2.49 -6.49 -0.30
C ASN A 356 -1.48 -5.94 0.70
N TYR A 357 -1.85 -4.92 1.46
CA TYR A 357 -1.00 -4.36 2.51
C TYR A 357 -0.67 -5.43 3.56
N HIS A 358 -1.67 -6.15 4.08
CA HIS A 358 -1.45 -7.24 5.03
C HIS A 358 -0.56 -8.36 4.45
N PHE A 359 -0.76 -8.71 3.19
CA PHE A 359 0.09 -9.69 2.52
C PHE A 359 1.55 -9.23 2.42
N LEU A 360 1.77 -7.97 2.06
CA LEU A 360 3.11 -7.37 1.93
C LEU A 360 3.83 -7.30 3.28
N VAL A 361 3.12 -6.90 4.34
CA VAL A 361 3.65 -6.88 5.72
C VAL A 361 4.04 -8.28 6.17
N ARG A 362 3.19 -9.29 5.94
CA ARG A 362 3.53 -10.70 6.26
C ARG A 362 4.77 -11.18 5.52
N LYS A 363 4.86 -10.89 4.23
CA LYS A 363 6.02 -11.28 3.40
C LYS A 363 7.31 -10.62 3.91
N ASN A 364 7.26 -9.34 4.24
CA ASN A 364 8.41 -8.62 4.79
C ASN A 364 8.84 -9.22 6.13
N ASN A 365 7.90 -9.48 7.05
CA ASN A 365 8.19 -10.08 8.35
C ASN A 365 8.84 -11.46 8.21
N LEU A 366 8.38 -12.29 7.26
CA LEU A 366 9.00 -13.59 6.97
C LEU A 366 10.42 -13.43 6.42
N SER A 367 10.64 -12.42 5.57
CA SER A 367 11.97 -12.13 5.02
C SER A 367 12.93 -11.65 6.11
N TYR A 368 12.50 -10.80 7.03
CA TYR A 368 13.29 -10.37 8.19
C TYR A 368 13.66 -11.55 9.08
N LYS A 369 12.70 -12.43 9.43
CA LYS A 369 12.98 -13.64 10.22
C LYS A 369 13.99 -14.56 9.54
N ARG A 370 13.89 -14.70 8.22
CA ARG A 370 14.84 -15.51 7.44
C ARG A 370 16.25 -14.91 7.44
N LEU A 371 16.36 -13.59 7.31
CA LEU A 371 17.65 -12.87 7.39
C LEU A 371 18.29 -13.03 8.77
N ASP A 372 17.53 -12.86 9.85
CA ASP A 372 17.99 -13.04 11.22
C ASP A 372 18.49 -14.47 11.45
N TYR A 373 17.74 -15.48 11.00
CA TYR A 373 18.16 -16.88 11.06
C TYR A 373 19.48 -17.13 10.28
N LEU A 374 19.62 -16.57 9.08
CA LEU A 374 20.83 -16.75 8.29
C LEU A 374 22.04 -16.05 8.93
N GLN A 375 21.85 -14.87 9.51
CA GLN A 375 22.91 -14.17 10.24
C GLN A 375 23.39 -14.99 11.44
N LYS A 376 22.46 -15.51 12.27
CA LYS A 376 22.80 -16.37 13.40
C LYS A 376 23.55 -17.63 12.98
N ARG A 377 23.09 -18.28 11.90
CA ARG A 377 23.77 -19.44 11.34
C ARG A 377 25.20 -19.14 10.88
N ASN A 378 25.41 -17.99 10.19
CA ASN A 378 26.74 -17.59 9.75
C ASN A 378 27.67 -17.32 10.93
N ILE A 379 27.20 -16.66 11.98
CA ILE A 379 28.00 -16.43 13.21
C ILE A 379 28.41 -17.76 13.84
N ASN A 380 27.47 -18.69 14.01
CA ASN A 380 27.76 -20.00 14.56
C ASN A 380 28.79 -20.78 13.72
N THR A 381 28.65 -20.77 12.40
CA THR A 381 29.61 -21.43 11.49
C THR A 381 30.99 -20.82 11.60
N PHE A 382 31.08 -19.49 11.70
CA PHE A 382 32.35 -18.78 11.87
C PHE A 382 33.03 -19.13 13.20
N VAL A 383 32.25 -19.16 14.29
CA VAL A 383 32.77 -19.53 15.62
C VAL A 383 33.28 -20.96 15.65
N LEU A 384 32.51 -21.91 15.09
CA LEU A 384 32.94 -23.31 15.01
C LEU A 384 34.20 -23.48 14.15
N GLY A 385 34.30 -22.74 13.03
CA GLY A 385 35.49 -22.73 12.21
C GLY A 385 36.74 -22.20 12.93
N GLN A 386 36.57 -21.16 13.76
CA GLN A 386 37.66 -20.65 14.61
C GLN A 386 38.14 -21.66 15.65
N GLU A 387 37.22 -22.41 16.28
CA GLU A 387 37.60 -23.44 17.25
C GLU A 387 38.32 -24.60 16.55
N GLU A 388 37.86 -25.04 15.41
CA GLU A 388 38.54 -26.08 14.61
C GLU A 388 39.94 -25.67 14.18
N GLU A 389 40.12 -24.40 13.77
CA GLU A 389 41.45 -23.86 13.42
C GLU A 389 42.36 -23.80 14.62
N ARG A 390 41.86 -23.38 15.78
CA ARG A 390 42.63 -23.36 17.04
C ARG A 390 43.06 -24.78 17.46
N GLU A 391 42.17 -25.76 17.36
CA GLU A 391 42.50 -27.17 17.63
C GLU A 391 43.63 -27.66 16.71
N LYS A 392 43.54 -27.41 15.42
CA LYS A 392 44.59 -27.77 14.45
C LYS A 392 45.94 -27.10 14.77
N ILE A 393 45.92 -25.82 15.13
CA ILE A 393 47.14 -25.09 15.51
C ILE A 393 47.76 -25.70 16.76
N THR A 394 46.93 -26.01 17.75
CA THR A 394 47.39 -26.62 19.01
C THR A 394 48.00 -28.00 18.78
N ASP A 395 47.37 -28.85 17.99
CA ASP A 395 47.88 -30.17 17.64
C ASP A 395 49.19 -30.07 16.88
N SER A 396 49.32 -29.13 15.94
CA SER A 396 50.55 -28.90 15.22
C SER A 396 51.70 -28.45 16.14
N ILE A 397 51.42 -27.54 17.08
CA ILE A 397 52.41 -27.06 18.06
C ILE A 397 52.84 -28.22 18.98
N ASN A 398 51.89 -28.98 19.52
CA ASN A 398 52.21 -30.07 20.44
C ASN A 398 52.93 -31.22 19.75
N ASN A 399 52.52 -31.61 18.54
CA ASN A 399 53.07 -32.78 17.86
C ASN A 399 54.40 -32.52 17.14
N THR A 400 54.72 -31.24 16.80
CA THR A 400 55.93 -30.91 16.06
C THR A 400 56.93 -30.19 16.94
N LEU A 401 56.62 -28.95 17.37
CA LEU A 401 57.55 -28.10 18.08
C LEU A 401 57.93 -28.62 19.47
N LYS A 402 56.98 -29.11 20.22
CA LYS A 402 57.22 -29.67 21.57
C LYS A 402 58.13 -30.89 21.51
N ILE A 403 57.87 -31.83 20.57
CA ILE A 403 58.65 -33.04 20.37
C ILE A 403 60.08 -32.68 19.88
N ASP A 404 60.21 -31.72 18.98
CA ASP A 404 61.53 -31.31 18.51
C ASP A 404 62.36 -30.66 19.60
N ILE A 405 61.79 -29.84 20.49
CA ILE A 405 62.47 -29.23 21.61
C ILE A 405 62.84 -30.28 22.66
N GLU A 406 61.96 -31.23 23.00
CA GLU A 406 62.25 -32.34 23.89
C GLU A 406 63.36 -33.24 23.35
N ASN A 407 63.42 -33.48 22.04
CA ASN A 407 64.50 -34.20 21.34
C ASN A 407 65.83 -33.44 21.40
N LEU A 408 65.79 -32.11 21.22
CA LEU A 408 66.97 -31.27 21.34
C LEU A 408 67.49 -31.24 22.78
N GLN A 409 66.61 -31.14 23.76
CA GLN A 409 66.95 -31.19 25.17
C GLN A 409 67.63 -32.50 25.54
N SER A 410 67.08 -33.66 25.16
CA SER A 410 67.67 -34.95 25.40
C SER A 410 69.07 -35.15 24.76
N LYS A 411 69.27 -34.61 23.56
CA LYS A 411 70.59 -34.62 22.89
C LYS A 411 71.60 -33.75 23.65
N ILE A 412 71.21 -32.59 24.13
CA ILE A 412 72.12 -31.68 24.87
C ILE A 412 72.45 -32.29 26.24
N GLU A 413 71.50 -32.95 26.92
CA GLU A 413 71.73 -33.70 28.18
C GLU A 413 72.72 -34.83 27.96
N GLN A 414 72.65 -35.57 26.84
CA GLN A 414 73.62 -36.59 26.48
C GLN A 414 75.03 -36.00 26.27
N PHE A 415 75.14 -34.82 25.61
CA PHE A 415 76.42 -34.16 25.46
C PHE A 415 77.00 -33.65 26.78
N GLN A 416 76.19 -33.27 27.76
CA GLN A 416 76.63 -32.86 29.09
C GLN A 416 77.30 -33.97 29.86
N GLN A 417 76.89 -35.22 29.64
CA GLN A 417 77.52 -36.41 30.29
C GLN A 417 78.93 -36.69 29.79
N PHE A 418 79.30 -36.11 28.63
CA PHE A 418 80.63 -36.34 28.02
C PHE A 418 81.63 -35.18 28.17
N SER A 419 81.23 -34.03 28.80
CA SER A 419 82.09 -32.83 28.90
C SER A 419 81.92 -32.11 30.23
N ASP A 420 82.86 -32.30 31.18
CA ASP A 420 82.74 -31.80 32.57
C ASP A 420 83.04 -30.30 32.77
N GLU A 421 83.47 -29.54 31.71
CA GLU A 421 83.91 -28.15 31.89
C GLU A 421 83.17 -27.06 31.12
N ASN A 422 82.05 -27.34 30.49
CA ASN A 422 81.44 -26.33 29.57
C ASN A 422 80.23 -25.64 30.25
N LYS A 423 80.46 -24.42 30.81
CA LYS A 423 79.40 -23.57 31.44
C LYS A 423 78.29 -23.12 30.48
N VAL A 424 78.37 -23.35 29.17
CA VAL A 424 77.39 -22.96 28.17
C VAL A 424 76.19 -23.93 28.13
N ILE A 425 76.45 -25.22 28.33
CA ILE A 425 75.39 -26.27 28.29
C ILE A 425 74.27 -26.06 29.32
N PRO A 426 74.59 -25.75 30.59
CA PRO A 426 73.55 -25.47 31.59
C PRO A 426 72.69 -24.26 31.24
N THR A 427 73.28 -23.25 30.59
CA THR A 427 72.54 -22.07 30.14
C THR A 427 71.56 -22.40 28.99
N VAL A 428 72.01 -23.17 28.02
CA VAL A 428 71.21 -23.60 26.87
C VAL A 428 70.03 -24.53 27.34
N LEU A 429 70.29 -25.45 28.26
CA LEU A 429 69.23 -26.27 28.85
C LEU A 429 68.22 -25.45 29.65
N LYS A 430 68.67 -24.40 30.34
CA LYS A 430 67.75 -23.49 31.04
C LYS A 430 66.89 -22.72 30.04
N ASP A 431 67.45 -22.23 28.93
CA ASP A 431 66.72 -21.50 27.92
C ASP A 431 65.72 -22.40 27.17
N LEU A 432 66.10 -23.65 26.87
CA LEU A 432 65.18 -24.67 26.32
C LEU A 432 64.06 -25.02 27.28
N ASN A 433 64.32 -25.16 28.55
CA ASN A 433 63.27 -25.39 29.57
C ASN A 433 62.31 -24.22 29.66
N ASN A 434 62.83 -22.99 29.59
CA ASN A 434 62.00 -21.78 29.55
C ASN A 434 61.12 -21.77 28.28
N THR A 435 61.71 -22.08 27.13
CA THR A 435 60.96 -22.15 25.85
C THR A 435 59.88 -23.21 25.84
N LEU A 436 60.17 -24.39 26.41
CA LEU A 436 59.17 -25.45 26.63
C LEU A 436 58.03 -25.00 27.56
N GLN A 437 58.39 -24.28 28.62
CA GLN A 437 57.37 -23.74 29.53
C GLN A 437 56.51 -22.69 28.86
N ASP A 438 57.10 -21.82 28.06
CA ASP A 438 56.36 -20.81 27.25
C ASP A 438 55.46 -21.47 26.23
N LEU A 439 55.94 -22.50 25.50
CA LEU A 439 55.08 -23.29 24.61
C LEU A 439 53.92 -23.99 25.34
N LYS A 440 54.17 -24.58 26.49
CA LYS A 440 53.12 -25.16 27.34
C LYS A 440 52.08 -24.11 27.75
N ASN A 441 52.53 -22.91 28.11
CA ASN A 441 51.64 -21.81 28.47
C ASN A 441 50.82 -21.31 27.26
N ILE A 442 51.44 -21.21 26.09
CA ILE A 442 50.74 -20.82 24.83
C ILE A 442 49.73 -21.90 24.47
N THR A 443 50.12 -23.17 24.39
CA THR A 443 49.22 -24.26 23.97
C THR A 443 48.07 -24.46 24.95
N SER A 444 48.32 -24.34 26.26
CA SER A 444 47.26 -24.44 27.28
C SER A 444 46.13 -23.40 27.13
N ASN A 445 46.42 -22.25 26.44
CA ASN A 445 45.39 -21.26 26.14
C ASN A 445 44.53 -21.64 24.92
N TYR A 446 45.01 -22.57 24.09
CA TYR A 446 44.32 -23.04 22.89
C TYR A 446 43.62 -24.40 23.09
N VAL A 447 44.08 -25.25 24.02
CA VAL A 447 43.44 -26.55 24.31
C VAL A 447 42.12 -26.32 25.02
N THR A 448 41.04 -26.80 24.42
CA THR A 448 39.77 -26.94 25.11
C THR A 448 39.70 -28.30 25.77
N PRO A 449 39.35 -28.40 27.08
CA PRO A 449 39.04 -29.67 27.67
C PRO A 449 37.86 -30.35 26.98
N ASP A 450 37.61 -31.63 27.19
CA ASP A 450 36.43 -32.31 26.69
C ASP A 450 35.15 -31.68 27.24
N LEU A 451 34.65 -30.65 26.55
CA LEU A 451 33.51 -29.83 26.95
C LEU A 451 32.19 -30.57 26.81
N GLN A 452 32.14 -31.68 26.04
CA GLN A 452 30.85 -32.31 25.68
C GLN A 452 30.14 -32.93 26.89
N ASN A 453 30.91 -33.37 27.89
CA ASN A 453 30.38 -34.10 29.05
C ASN A 453 30.35 -33.30 30.34
N MET A 454 30.85 -32.05 30.35
CA MET A 454 30.93 -31.21 31.55
C MET A 454 29.56 -30.69 32.01
N TYR A 455 29.39 -30.61 33.32
CA TYR A 455 28.30 -29.90 33.94
C TYR A 455 28.58 -28.40 34.00
N TYR A 456 27.57 -27.57 34.12
CA TYR A 456 27.69 -26.11 34.09
C TYR A 456 28.69 -25.56 35.13
N ASN A 457 28.57 -26.00 36.39
CA ASN A 457 29.49 -25.55 37.45
C ASN A 457 30.94 -25.98 37.18
N GLU A 458 31.16 -27.21 36.75
CA GLU A 458 32.48 -27.73 36.37
C GLU A 458 33.07 -26.90 35.23
N LEU A 459 32.24 -26.51 34.23
CA LEU A 459 32.63 -25.66 33.12
C LEU A 459 33.10 -24.28 33.61
N ILE A 460 32.35 -23.63 34.52
CA ILE A 460 32.74 -22.34 35.10
C ILE A 460 34.07 -22.46 35.87
N TYR A 461 34.22 -23.45 36.72
CA TYR A 461 35.47 -23.67 37.47
C TYR A 461 36.67 -23.92 36.53
N THR A 462 36.52 -24.82 35.57
CA THR A 462 37.59 -25.16 34.64
C THR A 462 38.00 -23.99 33.75
N SER A 463 37.05 -23.17 33.31
CA SER A 463 37.31 -22.00 32.47
C SER A 463 38.04 -20.87 33.22
N THR A 464 37.98 -20.85 34.54
CA THR A 464 38.56 -19.82 35.43
C THR A 464 39.75 -20.29 36.25
N ASP A 465 40.13 -21.57 36.14
CA ASP A 465 41.14 -22.23 37.01
C ASP A 465 42.54 -21.57 36.92
N LYS A 466 42.92 -21.05 35.76
CA LYS A 466 44.17 -20.31 35.61
C LYS A 466 44.30 -19.07 36.48
N LEU A 467 43.18 -18.45 36.81
CA LEU A 467 43.12 -17.27 37.64
C LEU A 467 43.35 -17.62 39.13
N ASN A 468 42.92 -18.83 39.54
CA ASN A 468 43.18 -19.33 40.89
C ASN A 468 44.66 -19.68 41.12
N ALA A 469 45.41 -20.02 40.10
CA ALA A 469 46.82 -20.39 40.20
C ALA A 469 47.76 -19.17 40.39
N GLU A 470 47.30 -17.97 40.11
CA GLU A 470 48.08 -16.75 40.27
C GLU A 470 47.82 -16.11 41.65
N LYS A 471 48.81 -16.14 42.49
CA LYS A 471 48.78 -15.89 43.95
C LYS A 471 48.26 -14.53 44.46
N ASN A 472 47.77 -13.64 43.60
CA ASN A 472 47.42 -12.28 43.99
C ASN A 472 45.92 -11.91 43.84
N VAL A 473 45.05 -12.80 43.38
CA VAL A 473 43.64 -12.53 43.18
C VAL A 473 42.78 -13.56 43.90
N SER A 474 41.84 -13.12 44.74
CA SER A 474 40.88 -13.99 45.43
C SER A 474 39.65 -14.22 44.57
N TYR A 475 39.28 -15.48 44.33
CA TYR A 475 38.07 -15.86 43.57
C TYR A 475 37.01 -16.39 44.49
N ILE A 476 35.81 -15.82 44.43
CA ILE A 476 34.62 -16.26 45.17
C ILE A 476 33.61 -16.79 44.14
N PHE A 477 33.21 -18.06 44.32
CA PHE A 477 32.23 -18.71 43.48
C PHE A 477 30.91 -18.88 44.25
N ASP A 478 29.85 -18.25 43.71
CA ASP A 478 28.49 -18.38 44.19
C ASP A 478 27.63 -18.93 43.04
N THR A 479 27.74 -20.26 42.83
CA THR A 479 27.17 -20.94 41.68
C THR A 479 25.87 -21.68 42.02
N ILE A 480 25.16 -22.16 40.99
CA ILE A 480 23.87 -22.85 41.12
C ILE A 480 24.01 -24.14 41.93
N LYS A 481 23.06 -24.40 42.83
CA LYS A 481 23.06 -25.61 43.65
C LYS A 481 22.70 -26.87 42.87
N ASP A 482 21.67 -26.77 42.01
CA ASP A 482 21.22 -27.88 41.17
C ASP A 482 21.91 -27.76 39.81
N ASP A 483 23.04 -28.48 39.65
CA ASP A 483 23.88 -28.44 38.46
C ASP A 483 23.22 -29.16 37.27
N PHE A 484 23.45 -28.66 36.05
CA PHE A 484 22.83 -29.16 34.84
C PHE A 484 23.82 -29.21 33.67
N LYS A 485 23.47 -29.98 32.62
CA LYS A 485 24.26 -30.05 31.39
C LYS A 485 23.72 -29.09 30.32
N LEU A 486 24.63 -28.43 29.66
CA LEU A 486 24.34 -27.62 28.48
C LEU A 486 24.55 -28.45 27.20
N ASN A 487 23.98 -28.01 26.08
CA ASN A 487 24.35 -28.58 24.80
C ASN A 487 25.83 -28.26 24.45
N ALA A 488 26.43 -29.06 23.58
CA ALA A 488 27.86 -28.96 23.24
C ALA A 488 28.28 -27.59 22.75
N ILE A 489 27.39 -26.90 21.97
CA ILE A 489 27.64 -25.58 21.41
C ILE A 489 27.63 -24.52 22.52
N SER A 490 26.65 -24.58 23.42
CA SER A 490 26.55 -23.67 24.57
C SER A 490 27.70 -23.85 25.55
N ASN A 491 28.15 -25.07 25.76
CA ASN A 491 29.36 -25.36 26.55
C ASN A 491 30.59 -24.64 25.97
N ALA A 492 30.83 -24.78 24.69
CA ALA A 492 31.95 -24.12 24.03
C ALA A 492 31.87 -22.59 24.11
N HIS A 493 30.67 -22.02 23.90
CA HIS A 493 30.49 -20.58 24.00
C HIS A 493 30.70 -20.06 25.43
N ILE A 494 30.09 -20.68 26.43
CA ILE A 494 30.20 -20.23 27.82
C ILE A 494 31.63 -20.41 28.33
N TYR A 495 32.29 -21.52 28.03
CA TYR A 495 33.69 -21.72 28.36
C TYR A 495 34.57 -20.58 27.85
N ARG A 496 34.43 -20.22 26.56
CA ARG A 496 35.22 -19.14 25.96
C ARG A 496 34.87 -17.75 26.50
N ILE A 497 33.60 -17.51 26.80
CA ILE A 497 33.17 -16.26 27.45
C ILE A 497 33.83 -16.11 28.79
N CYS A 498 33.77 -17.15 29.64
CA CYS A 498 34.38 -17.14 30.97
C CYS A 498 35.91 -16.98 30.89
N GLN A 499 36.56 -17.67 29.95
CA GLN A 499 37.99 -17.57 29.72
C GLN A 499 38.41 -16.16 29.27
N GLU A 500 37.67 -15.55 28.35
CA GLU A 500 37.97 -14.19 27.86
C GLU A 500 37.72 -13.13 28.94
N LEU A 501 36.63 -13.26 29.70
CA LEU A 501 36.35 -12.38 30.84
C LEU A 501 37.45 -12.48 31.90
N SER A 502 37.87 -13.69 32.21
CA SER A 502 38.94 -13.94 33.14
C SER A 502 40.29 -13.33 32.68
N ASN A 503 40.61 -13.49 31.40
CA ASN A 503 41.82 -12.89 30.80
C ASN A 503 41.76 -11.36 30.83
N ASN A 504 40.59 -10.76 30.60
CA ASN A 504 40.40 -9.30 30.63
C ASN A 504 40.58 -8.75 32.05
N ILE A 505 40.07 -9.44 33.06
CA ILE A 505 40.28 -9.09 34.48
C ILE A 505 41.76 -9.15 34.81
N PHE A 506 42.45 -10.22 34.42
CA PHE A 506 43.87 -10.43 34.70
C PHE A 506 44.74 -9.36 34.03
N LYS A 507 44.52 -9.11 32.70
CA LYS A 507 45.36 -8.19 31.94
C LYS A 507 45.10 -6.72 32.21
N HIS A 508 43.84 -6.37 32.52
CA HIS A 508 43.36 -4.99 32.45
C HIS A 508 42.81 -4.45 33.77
N ALA A 509 42.22 -5.29 34.65
CA ALA A 509 41.50 -4.77 35.79
C ALA A 509 42.39 -4.40 36.99
N ASN A 510 43.56 -5.06 37.20
CA ASN A 510 44.35 -4.99 38.43
C ASN A 510 43.46 -5.27 39.66
N ALA A 511 42.57 -6.20 39.55
CA ALA A 511 41.66 -6.60 40.63
C ALA A 511 42.37 -7.48 41.66
N THR A 512 41.98 -7.36 42.92
CA THR A 512 42.42 -8.24 44.03
C THR A 512 41.35 -9.29 44.41
N GLU A 513 40.11 -9.04 44.00
CA GLU A 513 38.98 -9.92 44.26
C GLU A 513 38.05 -9.99 43.03
N VAL A 514 37.64 -11.19 42.70
CA VAL A 514 36.66 -11.48 41.62
C VAL A 514 35.58 -12.40 42.18
N THR A 515 34.33 -12.00 42.01
CA THR A 515 33.17 -12.83 42.39
C THR A 515 32.46 -13.28 41.13
N ILE A 516 32.26 -14.58 40.97
CA ILE A 516 31.49 -15.19 39.89
C ILE A 516 30.20 -15.75 40.47
N GLN A 517 29.09 -15.15 40.07
CA GLN A 517 27.79 -15.57 40.58
C GLN A 517 26.94 -16.14 39.45
N SER A 518 26.26 -17.23 39.70
CA SER A 518 25.27 -17.76 38.76
C SER A 518 23.98 -18.17 39.48
N LYS A 519 22.85 -17.81 38.90
CA LYS A 519 21.53 -18.21 39.38
C LYS A 519 20.58 -18.48 38.25
N ILE A 520 19.59 -19.32 38.49
CA ILE A 520 18.44 -19.51 37.62
C ILE A 520 17.31 -18.63 38.16
N ASP A 521 16.75 -17.81 37.32
CA ASP A 521 15.58 -16.98 37.62
C ASP A 521 14.49 -17.24 36.56
N GLN A 522 13.42 -17.91 36.98
CA GLN A 522 12.35 -18.41 36.09
C GLN A 522 12.88 -19.32 34.97
N GLN A 523 13.07 -18.80 33.76
CA GLN A 523 13.56 -19.54 32.59
C GLN A 523 14.94 -19.06 32.13
N ASP A 524 15.55 -18.15 32.85
CA ASP A 524 16.82 -17.54 32.48
C ASP A 524 17.95 -17.94 33.43
N LEU A 525 19.10 -18.29 32.83
CA LEU A 525 20.37 -18.42 33.51
C LEU A 525 21.02 -17.03 33.54
N ILE A 526 21.29 -16.55 34.73
CA ILE A 526 21.95 -15.29 35.00
C ILE A 526 23.36 -15.58 35.49
N LEU A 527 24.38 -15.15 34.72
CA LEU A 527 25.80 -15.27 35.08
C LEU A 527 26.39 -13.87 35.25
N LYS A 528 27.04 -13.63 36.39
CA LYS A 528 27.70 -12.37 36.73
C LYS A 528 29.16 -12.55 37.04
N PHE A 529 29.97 -11.67 36.43
CA PHE A 529 31.37 -11.48 36.79
C PHE A 529 31.52 -10.12 37.46
N ILE A 530 32.06 -10.07 38.66
CA ILE A 530 32.22 -8.86 39.47
C ILE A 530 33.68 -8.78 39.87
N ASP A 531 34.41 -7.75 39.47
CA ASP A 531 35.76 -7.46 39.90
C ASP A 531 35.83 -6.13 40.65
N ASN A 532 36.78 -6.01 41.57
CA ASN A 532 37.07 -4.79 42.32
C ASN A 532 38.21 -3.96 41.71
N GLY A 533 38.47 -4.12 40.41
CA GLY A 533 39.57 -3.47 39.72
C GLY A 533 39.32 -2.00 39.34
N LYS A 534 40.12 -1.50 38.42
CA LYS A 534 40.05 -0.07 38.01
C LYS A 534 38.83 0.30 37.18
N GLY A 535 38.07 -0.67 36.62
CA GLY A 535 36.97 -0.43 35.73
C GLY A 535 37.41 0.12 34.37
N PHE A 536 36.44 0.41 33.50
CA PHE A 536 36.65 1.06 32.21
C PHE A 536 35.48 2.03 31.86
N ILE A 537 35.72 2.97 30.95
CA ILE A 537 34.71 3.89 30.47
C ILE A 537 34.05 3.28 29.22
N GLU A 538 32.73 3.19 29.21
CA GLU A 538 31.94 2.62 28.10
C GLU A 538 32.13 3.31 26.74
N LYS A 539 32.73 4.51 26.72
CA LYS A 539 33.00 5.31 25.50
C LYS A 539 34.26 4.90 24.76
N ASP A 540 35.14 4.11 25.37
CA ASP A 540 36.31 3.60 24.68
C ASP A 540 35.91 2.52 23.68
N GLN A 541 36.54 2.49 22.51
CA GLN A 541 36.24 1.50 21.48
C GLN A 541 36.32 0.10 22.08
N LYS A 542 35.22 -0.67 21.98
CA LYS A 542 35.19 -2.07 22.44
C LYS A 542 36.31 -2.84 21.75
N GLY A 543 37.23 -3.38 22.52
CA GLY A 543 38.31 -4.24 22.01
C GLY A 543 37.71 -5.52 21.38
N ILE A 544 38.50 -6.19 20.55
CA ILE A 544 38.11 -7.42 19.82
C ILE A 544 37.55 -8.48 20.79
N GLY A 545 38.11 -8.61 22.01
CA GLY A 545 37.64 -9.56 23.04
C GLY A 545 36.18 -9.33 23.44
N LEU A 546 35.78 -8.08 23.71
CA LEU A 546 34.40 -7.77 24.09
C LEU A 546 33.42 -8.00 22.94
N LEU A 547 33.81 -7.69 21.68
CA LEU A 547 33.02 -7.97 20.49
C LEU A 547 32.80 -9.49 20.30
N ASN A 548 33.82 -10.30 20.58
CA ASN A 548 33.71 -11.76 20.53
C ASN A 548 32.74 -12.28 21.60
N ILE A 549 32.81 -11.75 22.83
CA ILE A 549 31.88 -12.10 23.90
C ILE A 549 30.43 -11.78 23.51
N GLU A 550 30.17 -10.55 23.02
CA GLU A 550 28.84 -10.15 22.57
C GLU A 550 28.34 -11.04 21.43
N SER A 551 29.17 -11.36 20.47
CA SER A 551 28.84 -12.24 19.36
C SER A 551 28.42 -13.63 19.83
N ARG A 552 29.17 -14.22 20.79
CA ARG A 552 28.87 -15.53 21.35
C ARG A 552 27.56 -15.53 22.17
N ILE A 553 27.29 -14.47 22.93
CA ILE A 553 26.06 -14.34 23.71
C ILE A 553 24.87 -14.17 22.77
N ASN A 554 24.98 -13.34 21.74
CA ASN A 554 23.95 -13.15 20.73
C ASN A 554 23.63 -14.46 19.97
N SER A 555 24.64 -15.32 19.72
CA SER A 555 24.41 -16.62 19.07
C SER A 555 23.57 -17.58 19.91
N MET A 556 23.58 -17.42 21.25
CA MET A 556 22.76 -18.15 22.20
C MET A 556 21.44 -17.41 22.55
N ASN A 557 21.03 -16.40 21.79
CA ASN A 557 19.86 -15.55 22.07
C ASN A 557 19.91 -14.83 23.43
N GLY A 558 21.10 -14.63 24.01
CA GLY A 558 21.30 -13.98 25.30
C GLY A 558 21.50 -12.47 25.20
N ASN A 559 21.55 -11.85 26.37
CA ASN A 559 21.84 -10.43 26.54
C ASN A 559 23.04 -10.26 27.49
N ILE A 560 23.86 -9.22 27.20
CA ILE A 560 24.98 -8.83 28.07
C ILE A 560 24.86 -7.36 28.44
N TYR A 561 25.16 -7.07 29.71
CA TYR A 561 25.18 -5.71 30.24
C TYR A 561 26.49 -5.47 30.98
N PHE A 562 27.11 -4.31 30.71
CA PHE A 562 28.32 -3.87 31.35
C PHE A 562 28.03 -2.72 32.31
N LEU A 563 28.34 -2.87 33.56
CA LEU A 563 28.27 -1.83 34.55
C LEU A 563 29.69 -1.61 35.10
N SER A 564 30.36 -0.60 34.56
CA SER A 564 31.71 -0.28 34.96
C SER A 564 31.82 1.19 35.35
N ASN A 565 32.59 1.48 36.37
CA ASN A 565 32.87 2.83 36.83
C ASN A 565 34.33 2.94 37.21
N GLU A 566 34.98 4.04 36.82
CA GLU A 566 36.36 4.30 37.19
C GLU A 566 36.55 4.17 38.72
N LYS A 567 37.54 3.39 39.13
CA LYS A 567 37.90 3.11 40.55
C LYS A 567 36.89 2.29 41.38
N ARG A 568 35.85 1.69 40.75
CA ARG A 568 34.84 0.87 41.44
C ARG A 568 34.72 -0.55 40.91
N GLY A 569 35.59 -0.95 39.96
CA GLY A 569 35.55 -2.26 39.32
C GLY A 569 34.53 -2.38 38.19
N THR A 570 34.32 -3.62 37.73
CA THR A 570 33.38 -3.93 36.65
C THR A 570 32.41 -5.01 37.09
N ILE A 571 31.15 -4.85 36.69
CA ILE A 571 30.12 -5.89 36.81
C ILE A 571 29.65 -6.21 35.37
N ILE A 572 29.81 -7.45 34.97
CA ILE A 572 29.32 -7.98 33.72
C ILE A 572 28.16 -8.91 34.01
N HIS A 573 27.01 -8.65 33.43
CA HIS A 573 25.77 -9.37 33.66
C HIS A 573 25.30 -10.01 32.35
N ILE A 574 25.28 -11.34 32.30
CA ILE A 574 24.90 -12.16 31.16
C ILE A 574 23.60 -12.87 31.48
N ILE A 575 22.63 -12.80 30.59
CA ILE A 575 21.32 -13.43 30.70
C ILE A 575 21.12 -14.35 29.50
N LEU A 576 20.90 -15.63 29.75
CA LEU A 576 20.70 -16.66 28.74
C LEU A 576 19.41 -17.43 29.04
N THR A 577 18.55 -17.63 28.04
CA THR A 577 17.34 -18.42 28.23
C THR A 577 17.67 -19.91 28.25
N ILE A 578 17.29 -20.62 29.31
CA ILE A 578 17.65 -22.02 29.54
C ILE A 578 17.28 -22.93 28.39
N LYS A 579 16.11 -22.73 27.80
CA LYS A 579 15.62 -23.49 26.65
C LYS A 579 16.54 -23.41 25.42
N ASP A 580 17.28 -22.32 25.25
CA ASP A 580 18.14 -22.10 24.07
C ASP A 580 19.54 -22.67 24.29
N ILE A 581 19.93 -23.00 25.55
CA ILE A 581 21.28 -23.45 25.92
C ILE A 581 21.36 -24.91 26.34
N ILE A 582 20.25 -25.54 26.73
CA ILE A 582 20.13 -26.98 26.97
C ILE A 582 19.67 -27.67 25.66
#